data_a310833e5e41e4ed42169b19a41c79ab
#
_entry.id   a310833e5e41e4ed42169b19a41c79ab
#
_cell.length_a   1.000
_cell.length_b   1.000
_cell.length_c   1.000
_cell.angle_alpha   90.00
_cell.angle_beta   90.00
_cell.angle_gamma   90.00
#
_symmetry.space_group_name_H-M   'P 1'
#
loop_
_entity.id
_entity.type
_entity.pdbx_description
1 polymer ?
#
loop_
_entity_poly.entity_id
_entity_poly.type
_entity_poly.pdbx_seq_one_letter_code
_entity_poly.pdbx_strand_id
1 'polypeptide(L)'
;MQSVTLYNGIQMPVMGYGTFQITDAALCEKCVSDALEIGYRLFDTAAAYRNEAAIGNAIRHSGISRQELFITTKLWVQDAGYDSTLRAFDRSLHQLGLDNLDLYLIHQPFGDIYGAWRAMERLYQEGAVRAIGVSNFSPERLVDLYMNQEIKPMVNQIEIHPFFQQKDAIQVMQSSQIIPEAWGPLSEAQKHIFQHKVLTSIAQRHGKTTAQVILRWHFQRGVIS
;
A
#
# COMPACT_ATOMS: atom_id res chain seq x y z
N MET A 1 -6.75 -9.41 13.22
CA MET A 1 -5.47 -8.92 12.67
C MET A 1 -5.10 -7.63 13.40
N GLN A 2 -3.81 -7.34 13.63
CA GLN A 2 -3.39 -6.06 14.23
C GLN A 2 -3.55 -4.94 13.19
N SER A 3 -3.90 -3.75 13.65
CA SER A 3 -4.09 -2.56 12.81
C SER A 3 -3.42 -1.32 13.39
N VAL A 4 -3.16 -0.34 12.56
CA VAL A 4 -2.82 1.01 12.98
C VAL A 4 -4.02 1.93 12.67
N THR A 5 -4.12 3.02 13.43
CA THR A 5 -5.17 4.02 13.20
C THR A 5 -4.58 5.15 12.38
N LEU A 6 -5.14 5.41 11.20
CA LEU A 6 -4.86 6.60 10.41
C LEU A 6 -5.39 7.84 11.12
N TYR A 7 -4.87 9.04 10.83
CA TYR A 7 -5.27 10.24 11.57
C TYR A 7 -6.78 10.58 11.44
N ASN A 8 -7.46 10.04 10.42
CA ASN A 8 -8.91 10.17 10.24
C ASN A 8 -9.74 9.09 10.97
N GLY A 9 -9.09 8.25 11.78
CA GLY A 9 -9.74 7.19 12.57
C GLY A 9 -9.90 5.84 11.87
N ILE A 10 -9.55 5.74 10.59
CA ILE A 10 -9.63 4.48 9.83
C ILE A 10 -8.58 3.48 10.37
N GLN A 11 -9.02 2.24 10.57
CA GLN A 11 -8.15 1.13 10.95
C GLN A 11 -7.56 0.46 9.71
N MET A 12 -6.23 0.48 9.56
CA MET A 12 -5.51 -0.16 8.47
C MET A 12 -4.72 -1.35 9.01
N PRO A 13 -4.88 -2.57 8.44
CA PRO A 13 -4.10 -3.73 8.87
C PRO A 13 -2.59 -3.48 8.72
N VAL A 14 -1.79 -3.98 9.66
CA VAL A 14 -0.33 -3.78 9.64
C VAL A 14 0.41 -4.74 8.72
N MET A 15 -0.29 -5.76 8.20
CA MET A 15 0.26 -6.74 7.27
C MET A 15 -0.67 -6.88 6.08
N GLY A 16 -0.12 -6.70 4.89
CA GLY A 16 -0.81 -6.77 3.62
C GLY A 16 -0.23 -7.80 2.66
N TYR A 17 -0.96 -8.04 1.59
CA TYR A 17 -0.53 -8.86 0.46
C TYR A 17 -0.39 -7.98 -0.78
N GLY A 18 0.84 -7.80 -1.26
CA GLY A 18 1.15 -7.06 -2.48
C GLY A 18 1.06 -7.94 -3.72
N THR A 19 0.51 -7.41 -4.79
CA THR A 19 0.25 -8.17 -6.03
C THR A 19 1.19 -7.77 -7.19
N PHE A 20 2.19 -6.93 -6.93
CA PHE A 20 3.18 -6.55 -7.94
C PHE A 20 3.88 -7.78 -8.53
N GLN A 21 4.18 -7.75 -9.84
CA GLN A 21 4.82 -8.83 -10.63
C GLN A 21 3.98 -10.11 -10.82
N ILE A 22 2.75 -10.20 -10.33
CA ILE A 22 1.86 -11.33 -10.66
C ILE A 22 1.05 -10.93 -11.90
N THR A 23 1.60 -11.18 -13.07
CA THR A 23 1.03 -10.73 -14.36
C THR A 23 0.05 -11.72 -14.98
N ASP A 24 0.13 -13.00 -14.64
CA ASP A 24 -0.87 -14.00 -15.07
C ASP A 24 -2.13 -13.85 -14.23
N ALA A 25 -3.26 -13.65 -14.89
CA ALA A 25 -4.54 -13.36 -14.22
C ALA A 25 -5.03 -14.54 -13.36
N ALA A 26 -4.92 -15.79 -13.86
CA ALA A 26 -5.36 -16.97 -13.13
C ALA A 26 -4.48 -17.23 -11.91
N LEU A 27 -3.16 -17.05 -12.05
CA LEU A 27 -2.23 -17.13 -10.93
C LEU A 27 -2.48 -16.03 -9.90
N CYS A 28 -2.75 -14.80 -10.35
CA CYS A 28 -3.06 -13.68 -9.46
C CYS A 28 -4.33 -13.95 -8.65
N GLU A 29 -5.42 -14.37 -9.31
CA GLU A 29 -6.68 -14.73 -8.64
C GLU A 29 -6.45 -15.85 -7.61
N LYS A 30 -5.70 -16.90 -7.98
CA LYS A 30 -5.36 -17.98 -7.06
C LYS A 30 -4.56 -17.50 -5.85
N CYS A 31 -3.50 -16.72 -6.06
CA CYS A 31 -2.65 -16.22 -4.97
C CYS A 31 -3.43 -15.31 -4.00
N VAL A 32 -4.33 -14.46 -4.52
CA VAL A 32 -5.19 -13.62 -3.70
C VAL A 32 -6.20 -14.47 -2.92
N SER A 33 -6.79 -15.50 -3.55
CA SER A 33 -7.70 -16.42 -2.87
C SER A 33 -6.99 -17.17 -1.73
N ASP A 34 -5.80 -17.71 -1.99
CA ASP A 34 -4.99 -18.39 -0.97
C ASP A 34 -4.64 -17.41 0.20
N ALA A 35 -4.33 -16.15 -0.12
CA ALA A 35 -4.05 -15.12 0.89
C ALA A 35 -5.30 -14.79 1.74
N LEU A 36 -6.49 -14.70 1.12
CA LEU A 36 -7.76 -14.51 1.84
C LEU A 36 -8.05 -15.67 2.79
N GLU A 37 -7.85 -16.90 2.34
CA GLU A 37 -8.07 -18.13 3.13
C GLU A 37 -7.15 -18.19 4.38
N ILE A 38 -5.88 -17.82 4.24
CA ILE A 38 -4.93 -17.80 5.37
C ILE A 38 -5.08 -16.56 6.27
N GLY A 39 -6.00 -15.64 5.93
CA GLY A 39 -6.42 -14.56 6.81
C GLY A 39 -5.87 -13.18 6.47
N TYR A 40 -5.24 -12.96 5.32
CA TYR A 40 -4.94 -11.58 4.87
C TYR A 40 -6.23 -10.79 4.63
N ARG A 41 -6.21 -9.51 4.96
CA ARG A 41 -7.35 -8.59 4.80
C ARG A 41 -6.95 -7.27 4.15
N LEU A 42 -5.66 -6.94 4.06
CA LEU A 42 -5.11 -5.83 3.29
C LEU A 42 -4.53 -6.36 1.99
N PHE A 43 -5.01 -5.84 0.85
CA PHE A 43 -4.51 -6.17 -0.49
C PHE A 43 -4.06 -4.90 -1.20
N ASP A 44 -2.82 -4.90 -1.67
CA ASP A 44 -2.20 -3.79 -2.37
C ASP A 44 -2.01 -4.12 -3.85
N THR A 45 -2.61 -3.31 -4.71
CA THR A 45 -2.45 -3.36 -6.15
C THR A 45 -2.16 -1.97 -6.72
N ALA A 46 -2.17 -1.84 -8.03
CA ALA A 46 -2.07 -0.57 -8.75
C ALA A 46 -2.61 -0.71 -10.19
N ALA A 47 -3.14 0.36 -10.74
CA ALA A 47 -3.55 0.41 -12.16
C ALA A 47 -2.41 -0.04 -13.10
N ALA A 48 -1.15 0.33 -12.77
CA ALA A 48 0.03 -0.06 -13.55
C ALA A 48 0.33 -1.56 -13.55
N TYR A 49 -0.16 -2.34 -12.56
CA TYR A 49 0.10 -3.78 -12.47
C TYR A 49 -0.78 -4.60 -13.43
N ARG A 50 -1.89 -4.01 -13.90
CA ARG A 50 -2.84 -4.62 -14.85
C ARG A 50 -3.46 -5.93 -14.37
N ASN A 51 -3.58 -6.10 -13.06
CA ASN A 51 -4.14 -7.30 -12.43
C ASN A 51 -5.34 -7.02 -11.51
N GLU A 52 -5.85 -5.79 -11.49
CA GLU A 52 -6.99 -5.38 -10.65
C GLU A 52 -8.23 -6.27 -10.86
N ALA A 53 -8.53 -6.68 -12.10
CA ALA A 53 -9.66 -7.56 -12.39
C ALA A 53 -9.54 -8.95 -11.74
N ALA A 54 -8.34 -9.52 -11.70
CA ALA A 54 -8.09 -10.81 -11.05
C ALA A 54 -8.28 -10.72 -9.54
N ILE A 55 -7.86 -9.60 -8.93
CA ILE A 55 -8.06 -9.33 -7.50
C ILE A 55 -9.55 -9.18 -7.20
N GLY A 56 -10.28 -8.41 -8.02
CA GLY A 56 -11.73 -8.25 -7.90
C GLY A 56 -12.48 -9.57 -7.99
N ASN A 57 -12.05 -10.48 -8.88
CA ASN A 57 -12.62 -11.83 -8.99
C ASN A 57 -12.39 -12.64 -7.71
N ALA A 58 -11.15 -12.68 -7.20
CA ALA A 58 -10.83 -13.41 -5.97
C ALA A 58 -11.64 -12.89 -4.78
N ILE A 59 -11.77 -11.57 -4.62
CA ILE A 59 -12.58 -10.94 -3.57
C ILE A 59 -14.05 -11.38 -3.69
N ARG A 60 -14.63 -11.30 -4.86
CA ARG A 60 -16.03 -11.65 -5.13
C ARG A 60 -16.32 -13.12 -4.81
N HIS A 61 -15.41 -14.03 -5.14
CA HIS A 61 -15.57 -15.46 -4.91
C HIS A 61 -15.24 -15.91 -3.49
N SER A 62 -14.59 -15.07 -2.69
CA SER A 62 -14.15 -15.41 -1.33
C SER A 62 -15.28 -15.60 -0.32
N GLY A 63 -16.45 -14.99 -0.56
CA GLY A 63 -17.54 -14.92 0.40
C GLY A 63 -17.25 -14.01 1.63
N ILE A 64 -16.08 -13.33 1.68
CA ILE A 64 -15.70 -12.41 2.77
C ILE A 64 -16.42 -11.08 2.55
N SER A 65 -16.97 -10.53 3.62
CA SER A 65 -17.64 -9.21 3.56
C SER A 65 -16.66 -8.11 3.13
N ARG A 66 -17.10 -7.21 2.23
CA ARG A 66 -16.27 -6.07 1.76
C ARG A 66 -15.73 -5.22 2.92
N GLN A 67 -16.52 -5.07 3.99
CA GLN A 67 -16.15 -4.29 5.18
C GLN A 67 -15.00 -4.93 5.98
N GLU A 68 -14.73 -6.20 5.81
CA GLU A 68 -13.60 -6.89 6.43
C GLU A 68 -12.29 -6.71 5.67
N LEU A 69 -12.36 -6.20 4.44
CA LEU A 69 -11.22 -6.03 3.54
C LEU A 69 -10.75 -4.59 3.51
N PHE A 70 -9.46 -4.42 3.34
CA PHE A 70 -8.79 -3.14 3.11
C PHE A 70 -8.10 -3.21 1.75
N ILE A 71 -8.61 -2.50 0.76
CA ILE A 71 -8.15 -2.57 -0.63
C ILE A 71 -7.46 -1.25 -1.01
N THR A 72 -6.20 -1.37 -1.41
CA THR A 72 -5.39 -0.26 -1.91
C THR A 72 -5.15 -0.41 -3.41
N THR A 73 -5.37 0.66 -4.16
CA THR A 73 -4.82 0.79 -5.52
C THR A 73 -4.14 2.15 -5.71
N LYS A 74 -3.46 2.34 -6.86
CA LYS A 74 -2.60 3.50 -7.08
C LYS A 74 -2.82 4.11 -8.46
N LEU A 75 -2.88 5.44 -8.48
CA LEU A 75 -2.92 6.26 -9.69
C LEU A 75 -1.57 6.20 -10.43
N TRP A 76 -1.58 5.81 -11.69
CA TRP A 76 -0.36 5.82 -12.48
C TRP A 76 -0.03 7.20 -13.05
N VAL A 77 1.25 7.47 -13.31
CA VAL A 77 1.79 8.78 -13.71
C VAL A 77 1.12 9.38 -14.95
N GLN A 78 0.68 8.55 -15.90
CA GLN A 78 0.05 9.00 -17.15
C GLN A 78 -1.35 9.58 -16.93
N ASP A 79 -1.97 9.27 -15.81
CA ASP A 79 -3.29 9.76 -15.42
C ASP A 79 -3.20 10.89 -14.37
N ALA A 80 -1.99 11.41 -14.06
CA ALA A 80 -1.81 12.51 -13.11
C ALA A 80 -2.45 13.80 -13.64
N GLY A 81 -3.34 14.41 -12.83
CA GLY A 81 -4.13 15.61 -13.17
C GLY A 81 -5.56 15.45 -12.66
N TYR A 82 -6.31 16.54 -12.54
CA TYR A 82 -7.61 16.50 -11.88
C TYR A 82 -8.61 15.55 -12.56
N ASP A 83 -9.00 15.85 -13.80
CA ASP A 83 -10.02 15.06 -14.51
C ASP A 83 -9.53 13.65 -14.91
N SER A 84 -8.25 13.50 -15.22
CA SER A 84 -7.66 12.22 -15.56
C SER A 84 -7.62 11.29 -14.35
N THR A 85 -7.36 11.81 -13.14
CA THR A 85 -7.39 11.04 -11.90
C THR A 85 -8.79 10.52 -11.58
N LEU A 86 -9.85 11.35 -11.76
CA LEU A 86 -11.23 10.91 -11.56
C LEU A 86 -11.57 9.74 -12.50
N ARG A 87 -11.26 9.88 -13.81
CA ARG A 87 -11.47 8.80 -14.77
C ARG A 87 -10.64 7.54 -14.49
N ALA A 88 -9.40 7.70 -13.99
CA ALA A 88 -8.55 6.59 -13.59
C ALA A 88 -9.11 5.83 -12.39
N PHE A 89 -9.64 6.56 -11.41
CA PHE A 89 -10.31 5.99 -10.25
C PHE A 89 -11.52 5.14 -10.64
N ASP A 90 -12.40 5.68 -11.50
CA ASP A 90 -13.57 4.96 -12.01
C ASP A 90 -13.16 3.68 -12.75
N ARG A 91 -12.09 3.73 -13.57
CA ARG A 91 -11.55 2.54 -14.24
C ARG A 91 -11.07 1.48 -13.23
N SER A 92 -10.34 1.89 -12.20
CA SER A 92 -9.86 0.97 -11.15
C SER A 92 -11.02 0.34 -10.39
N LEU A 93 -12.03 1.12 -9.98
CA LEU A 93 -13.24 0.57 -9.35
C LEU A 93 -13.94 -0.45 -10.24
N HIS A 94 -14.11 -0.13 -11.52
CA HIS A 94 -14.73 -1.04 -12.50
C HIS A 94 -13.92 -2.34 -12.65
N GLN A 95 -12.58 -2.27 -12.75
CA GLN A 95 -11.72 -3.45 -12.85
C GLN A 95 -11.78 -4.31 -11.57
N LEU A 96 -11.74 -3.68 -10.41
CA LEU A 96 -11.87 -4.36 -9.13
C LEU A 96 -13.29 -4.90 -8.86
N GLY A 97 -14.31 -4.37 -9.56
CA GLY A 97 -15.71 -4.68 -9.29
C GLY A 97 -16.17 -4.21 -7.91
N LEU A 98 -15.70 -3.05 -7.49
CA LEU A 98 -15.98 -2.45 -6.17
C LEU A 98 -16.68 -1.10 -6.32
N ASP A 99 -17.46 -0.70 -5.31
CA ASP A 99 -18.13 0.59 -5.23
C ASP A 99 -17.28 1.66 -4.53
N ASN A 100 -16.29 1.26 -3.74
CA ASN A 100 -15.39 2.14 -3.01
C ASN A 100 -14.02 1.50 -2.76
N LEU A 101 -13.02 2.34 -2.45
CA LEU A 101 -11.70 1.91 -2.02
C LEU A 101 -11.44 2.26 -0.55
N ASP A 102 -10.52 1.53 0.09
CA ASP A 102 -10.06 1.87 1.43
C ASP A 102 -8.90 2.87 1.37
N LEU A 103 -7.97 2.71 0.42
CA LEU A 103 -6.84 3.62 0.22
C LEU A 103 -6.56 3.82 -1.28
N TYR A 104 -6.41 5.08 -1.69
CA TYR A 104 -5.95 5.44 -3.03
C TYR A 104 -4.65 6.24 -2.94
N LEU A 105 -3.61 5.80 -3.65
CA LEU A 105 -2.29 6.41 -3.61
C LEU A 105 -1.90 7.06 -4.95
N ILE A 106 -1.21 8.20 -4.91
CA ILE A 106 -0.40 8.63 -6.05
C ILE A 106 0.81 7.71 -6.11
N HIS A 107 0.97 6.93 -7.20
CA HIS A 107 1.98 5.87 -7.30
C HIS A 107 3.42 6.41 -7.36
N GLN A 108 3.61 7.53 -8.06
CA GLN A 108 4.92 8.15 -8.26
C GLN A 108 4.80 9.68 -8.22
N PRO A 109 5.80 10.41 -7.71
CA PRO A 109 5.77 11.86 -7.55
C PRO A 109 6.02 12.63 -8.86
N PHE A 110 5.38 12.22 -9.97
CA PHE A 110 5.58 12.79 -11.30
C PHE A 110 4.27 13.28 -11.92
N GLY A 111 4.37 14.23 -12.84
CA GLY A 111 3.23 14.84 -13.54
C GLY A 111 2.51 15.89 -12.68
N ASP A 112 1.23 16.15 -12.99
CA ASP A 112 0.41 17.08 -12.21
C ASP A 112 -0.11 16.43 -10.93
N ILE A 113 0.78 16.27 -9.96
CA ILE A 113 0.44 15.67 -8.65
C ILE A 113 -0.52 16.54 -7.84
N TYR A 114 -0.49 17.85 -8.00
CA TYR A 114 -1.41 18.76 -7.28
C TYR A 114 -2.82 18.68 -7.84
N GLY A 115 -2.97 18.57 -9.17
CA GLY A 115 -4.26 18.30 -9.80
C GLY A 115 -4.80 16.92 -9.38
N ALA A 116 -3.94 15.91 -9.40
CA ALA A 116 -4.29 14.57 -8.93
C ALA A 116 -4.72 14.58 -7.45
N TRP A 117 -3.99 15.27 -6.59
CA TRP A 117 -4.31 15.35 -5.17
C TRP A 117 -5.68 16.01 -4.93
N ARG A 118 -5.97 17.13 -5.57
CA ARG A 118 -7.30 17.78 -5.47
C ARG A 118 -8.44 16.87 -5.94
N ALA A 119 -8.22 16.05 -6.95
CA ALA A 119 -9.20 15.03 -7.36
C ALA A 119 -9.38 13.95 -6.27
N MET A 120 -8.29 13.51 -5.65
CA MET A 120 -8.35 12.54 -4.55
C MET A 120 -9.00 13.12 -3.29
N GLU A 121 -8.77 14.38 -2.97
CA GLU A 121 -9.48 15.10 -1.89
C GLU A 121 -11.00 15.11 -2.14
N ARG A 122 -11.42 15.39 -3.38
CA ARG A 122 -12.83 15.32 -3.77
C ARG A 122 -13.40 13.91 -3.59
N LEU A 123 -12.73 12.88 -4.10
CA LEU A 123 -13.14 11.47 -3.94
C LEU A 123 -13.27 11.06 -2.47
N TYR A 124 -12.36 11.55 -1.63
CA TYR A 124 -12.40 11.33 -0.19
C TYR A 124 -13.59 12.04 0.46
N GLN A 125 -13.86 13.29 0.11
CA GLN A 125 -15.00 14.07 0.62
C GLN A 125 -16.35 13.49 0.19
N GLU A 126 -16.43 12.92 -1.02
CA GLU A 126 -17.61 12.22 -1.54
C GLU A 126 -17.79 10.81 -0.93
N GLY A 127 -16.80 10.32 -0.16
CA GLY A 127 -16.83 8.99 0.45
C GLY A 127 -16.54 7.83 -0.51
N ALA A 128 -16.09 8.12 -1.74
CA ALA A 128 -15.71 7.11 -2.71
C ALA A 128 -14.42 6.38 -2.32
N VAL A 129 -13.54 7.04 -1.56
CA VAL A 129 -12.36 6.44 -0.94
C VAL A 129 -12.28 6.81 0.53
N ARG A 130 -11.89 5.86 1.39
CA ARG A 130 -11.85 6.05 2.84
C ARG A 130 -10.58 6.74 3.34
N ALA A 131 -9.46 6.60 2.60
CA ALA A 131 -8.18 7.22 2.89
C ALA A 131 -7.43 7.54 1.59
N ILE A 132 -6.63 8.63 1.62
CA ILE A 132 -5.77 9.02 0.50
C ILE A 132 -4.33 9.17 0.96
N GLY A 133 -3.40 8.86 0.06
CA GLY A 133 -1.97 8.92 0.37
C GLY A 133 -1.12 8.97 -0.89
N VAL A 134 0.16 8.74 -0.69
CA VAL A 134 1.16 8.80 -1.76
C VAL A 134 2.09 7.60 -1.72
N SER A 135 2.84 7.41 -2.79
CA SER A 135 3.90 6.41 -2.86
C SER A 135 5.14 7.01 -3.52
N ASN A 136 6.32 6.60 -3.04
CA ASN A 136 7.64 7.06 -3.53
C ASN A 136 7.92 8.56 -3.36
N PHE A 137 7.23 9.23 -2.44
CA PHE A 137 7.54 10.61 -2.12
C PHE A 137 8.74 10.69 -1.18
N SER A 138 9.77 11.45 -1.59
CA SER A 138 10.88 11.80 -0.71
C SER A 138 10.39 12.70 0.44
N PRO A 139 11.14 12.84 1.53
CA PRO A 139 10.77 13.73 2.63
C PRO A 139 10.42 15.14 2.18
N GLU A 140 11.22 15.74 1.28
CA GLU A 140 11.01 17.10 0.77
C GLU A 140 9.71 17.20 -0.04
N ARG A 141 9.47 16.20 -0.90
CA ARG A 141 8.28 16.18 -1.75
C ARG A 141 7.02 15.92 -0.93
N LEU A 142 7.14 15.11 0.12
CA LEU A 142 6.05 14.83 1.06
C LEU A 142 5.69 16.08 1.87
N VAL A 143 6.69 16.78 2.39
CA VAL A 143 6.49 18.02 3.14
C VAL A 143 5.88 19.12 2.26
N ASP A 144 6.35 19.26 1.02
CA ASP A 144 5.78 20.19 0.05
C ASP A 144 4.28 19.94 -0.17
N LEU A 145 3.89 18.69 -0.45
CA LEU A 145 2.46 18.32 -0.58
C LEU A 145 1.70 18.56 0.73
N TYR A 146 2.26 18.15 1.87
CA TYR A 146 1.66 18.31 3.19
C TYR A 146 1.35 19.76 3.53
N MET A 147 2.26 20.68 3.23
CA MET A 147 2.09 22.11 3.55
C MET A 147 1.07 22.81 2.65
N ASN A 148 0.90 22.34 1.42
CA ASN A 148 0.11 23.02 0.39
C ASN A 148 -1.30 22.44 0.15
N GLN A 149 -1.69 21.37 0.85
CA GLN A 149 -3.01 20.75 0.68
C GLN A 149 -3.84 20.83 1.97
N GLU A 150 -5.15 20.84 1.84
CA GLU A 150 -6.05 20.88 2.99
C GLU A 150 -6.09 19.51 3.70
N ILE A 151 -6.39 18.45 2.94
CA ILE A 151 -6.35 17.06 3.44
C ILE A 151 -4.93 16.55 3.27
N LYS A 152 -4.35 16.07 4.37
CA LYS A 152 -2.96 15.62 4.40
C LYS A 152 -2.84 14.16 3.92
N PRO A 153 -1.71 13.74 3.33
CA PRO A 153 -1.47 12.32 3.07
C PRO A 153 -1.56 11.49 4.35
N MET A 154 -2.29 10.38 4.31
CA MET A 154 -2.44 9.48 5.47
C MET A 154 -1.36 8.40 5.49
N VAL A 155 -0.89 8.02 4.31
CA VAL A 155 0.12 6.98 4.08
C VAL A 155 1.14 7.48 3.07
N ASN A 156 2.41 7.12 3.26
CA ASN A 156 3.42 7.17 2.20
C ASN A 156 4.07 5.78 2.07
N GLN A 157 3.83 5.13 0.95
CA GLN A 157 4.38 3.81 0.66
C GLN A 157 5.71 3.95 -0.09
N ILE A 158 6.81 3.55 0.54
CA ILE A 158 8.17 3.67 -0.02
C ILE A 158 8.96 2.37 0.13
N GLU A 159 10.07 2.22 -0.60
CA GLU A 159 10.96 1.08 -0.41
C GLU A 159 11.54 1.07 1.00
N ILE A 160 11.22 0.04 1.78
CA ILE A 160 11.80 -0.16 3.11
C ILE A 160 12.10 -1.64 3.32
N HIS A 161 13.34 -1.96 3.65
CA HIS A 161 13.78 -3.29 4.04
C HIS A 161 15.08 -3.19 4.86
N PRO A 162 15.62 -4.26 5.47
CA PRO A 162 16.81 -4.19 6.32
C PRO A 162 18.04 -3.55 5.68
N PHE A 163 18.17 -3.61 4.35
CA PHE A 163 19.29 -3.01 3.60
C PHE A 163 19.00 -1.57 3.12
N PHE A 164 17.75 -1.12 3.24
CA PHE A 164 17.32 0.25 2.91
C PHE A 164 16.31 0.73 3.93
N GLN A 165 16.79 1.20 5.06
CA GLN A 165 16.00 1.40 6.27
C GLN A 165 15.17 2.68 6.31
N GLN A 166 15.44 3.66 5.49
CA GLN A 166 14.68 4.93 5.37
C GLN A 166 14.45 5.66 6.71
N LYS A 167 15.45 5.69 7.59
CA LYS A 167 15.29 6.21 8.96
C LYS A 167 14.77 7.65 8.99
N ASP A 168 15.36 8.53 8.18
CA ASP A 168 15.00 9.95 8.15
C ASP A 168 13.60 10.16 7.54
N ALA A 169 13.29 9.44 6.46
CA ALA A 169 11.97 9.49 5.85
C ALA A 169 10.87 9.02 6.81
N ILE A 170 11.11 7.92 7.54
CA ILE A 170 10.17 7.41 8.54
C ILE A 170 9.98 8.43 9.67
N GLN A 171 11.05 9.08 10.13
CA GLN A 171 10.96 10.11 11.17
C GLN A 171 10.10 11.30 10.72
N VAL A 172 10.27 11.77 9.48
CA VAL A 172 9.45 12.84 8.89
C VAL A 172 7.99 12.41 8.81
N MET A 173 7.71 11.21 8.30
CA MET A 173 6.34 10.68 8.23
C MET A 173 5.69 10.60 9.61
N GLN A 174 6.36 10.02 10.60
CA GLN A 174 5.83 9.85 11.95
C GLN A 174 5.58 11.20 12.65
N SER A 175 6.46 12.19 12.47
CA SER A 175 6.26 13.53 13.03
C SER A 175 5.09 14.28 12.40
N SER A 176 4.69 13.90 11.19
CA SER A 176 3.54 14.45 10.45
C SER A 176 2.28 13.58 10.55
N GLN A 177 2.26 12.56 11.41
CA GLN A 177 1.18 11.58 11.54
C GLN A 177 0.84 10.83 10.24
N ILE A 178 1.82 10.71 9.33
CA ILE A 178 1.72 9.93 8.10
C ILE A 178 2.26 8.53 8.39
N ILE A 179 1.48 7.50 8.04
CA ILE A 179 1.87 6.11 8.28
C ILE A 179 2.85 5.66 7.20
N PRO A 180 4.05 5.19 7.58
CA PRO A 180 4.97 4.56 6.63
C PRO A 180 4.48 3.15 6.25
N GLU A 181 4.43 2.88 4.95
CA GLU A 181 4.15 1.57 4.39
C GLU A 181 5.33 1.12 3.52
N ALA A 182 5.71 -0.14 3.61
CA ALA A 182 6.85 -0.68 2.89
C ALA A 182 6.42 -1.40 1.61
N TRP A 183 6.88 -0.94 0.43
CA TRP A 183 6.99 -1.84 -0.69
C TRP A 183 8.36 -2.53 -0.69
N GLY A 184 8.43 -3.73 -1.26
CA GLY A 184 9.63 -4.57 -1.25
C GLY A 184 10.15 -4.91 0.17
N PRO A 185 9.29 -5.22 1.17
CA PRO A 185 9.72 -5.41 2.56
C PRO A 185 10.74 -6.54 2.70
N LEU A 186 10.73 -7.50 1.79
CA LEU A 186 11.68 -8.62 1.70
C LEU A 186 12.76 -8.39 0.62
N SER A 187 13.00 -7.11 0.20
CA SER A 187 13.97 -6.73 -0.84
C SER A 187 13.78 -7.50 -2.15
N GLU A 188 12.54 -7.83 -2.51
CA GLU A 188 12.18 -8.65 -3.69
C GLU A 188 13.00 -9.95 -3.80
N ALA A 189 13.33 -10.56 -2.66
CA ALA A 189 14.23 -11.72 -2.52
C ALA A 189 15.67 -11.49 -3.07
N GLN A 190 16.04 -10.25 -3.35
CA GLN A 190 17.36 -9.89 -3.88
C GLN A 190 18.44 -9.82 -2.78
N LYS A 191 19.70 -9.62 -3.19
CA LYS A 191 20.86 -9.42 -2.30
C LYS A 191 21.03 -10.53 -1.24
N HIS A 192 20.56 -11.73 -1.54
CA HIS A 192 20.61 -12.88 -0.62
C HIS A 192 20.02 -12.58 0.77
N ILE A 193 18.95 -11.78 0.84
CA ILE A 193 18.38 -11.31 2.11
C ILE A 193 18.01 -12.47 3.05
N PHE A 194 17.50 -13.57 2.50
CA PHE A 194 17.09 -14.73 3.31
C PHE A 194 18.27 -15.54 3.85
N GLN A 195 19.48 -15.37 3.29
CA GLN A 195 20.73 -16.03 3.72
C GLN A 195 21.66 -15.07 4.49
N HIS A 196 21.24 -13.82 4.73
CA HIS A 196 22.06 -12.84 5.42
C HIS A 196 22.36 -13.27 6.87
N LYS A 197 23.64 -13.39 7.23
CA LYS A 197 24.10 -13.99 8.49
C LYS A 197 23.46 -13.43 9.75
N VAL A 198 23.26 -12.11 9.83
CA VAL A 198 22.62 -11.47 10.99
C VAL A 198 21.14 -11.88 11.08
N LEU A 199 20.41 -11.82 9.96
CA LEU A 199 18.98 -12.14 9.92
C LEU A 199 18.74 -13.63 10.21
N THR A 200 19.54 -14.51 9.64
CA THR A 200 19.45 -15.96 9.91
C THR A 200 19.80 -16.32 11.36
N SER A 201 20.81 -15.65 11.96
CA SER A 201 21.15 -15.83 13.36
C SER A 201 20.00 -15.41 14.29
N ILE A 202 19.32 -14.29 13.99
CA ILE A 202 18.13 -13.85 14.73
C ILE A 202 17.00 -14.86 14.55
N ALA A 203 16.74 -15.29 13.31
CA ALA A 203 15.71 -16.27 13.00
C ALA A 203 15.90 -17.57 13.79
N GLN A 204 17.11 -18.12 13.81
CA GLN A 204 17.44 -19.33 14.57
C GLN A 204 17.20 -19.16 16.07
N ARG A 205 17.64 -18.05 16.67
CA ARG A 205 17.43 -17.78 18.12
C ARG A 205 15.96 -17.72 18.51
N HIS A 206 15.08 -17.31 17.60
CA HIS A 206 13.65 -17.16 17.87
C HIS A 206 12.80 -18.30 17.28
N GLY A 207 13.39 -19.33 16.66
CA GLY A 207 12.66 -20.42 16.00
C GLY A 207 11.72 -19.91 14.88
N LYS A 208 12.17 -18.88 14.12
CA LYS A 208 11.40 -18.21 13.06
C LYS A 208 12.15 -18.27 11.74
N THR A 209 11.43 -18.00 10.64
CA THR A 209 12.06 -17.79 9.34
C THR A 209 12.65 -16.38 9.25
N THR A 210 13.61 -16.18 8.35
CA THR A 210 14.17 -14.85 8.07
C THR A 210 13.10 -13.85 7.62
N ALA A 211 12.14 -14.31 6.82
CA ALA A 211 11.00 -13.47 6.39
C ALA A 211 10.17 -13.00 7.61
N GLN A 212 9.85 -13.90 8.54
CA GLN A 212 9.11 -13.54 9.76
C GLN A 212 9.88 -12.55 10.65
N VAL A 213 11.21 -12.67 10.71
CA VAL A 213 12.06 -11.69 11.43
C VAL A 213 11.98 -10.32 10.78
N ILE A 214 12.06 -10.23 9.45
CA ILE A 214 11.98 -8.97 8.71
C ILE A 214 10.60 -8.33 8.88
N LEU A 215 9.52 -9.07 8.73
CA LEU A 215 8.16 -8.56 8.93
C LEU A 215 7.94 -8.08 10.37
N ARG A 216 8.47 -8.81 11.36
CA ARG A 216 8.45 -8.38 12.76
C ARG A 216 9.24 -7.09 12.99
N TRP A 217 10.36 -6.92 12.32
CA TRP A 217 11.17 -5.70 12.38
C TRP A 217 10.42 -4.48 11.81
N HIS A 218 9.68 -4.62 10.69
CA HIS A 218 8.80 -3.58 10.18
C HIS A 218 7.75 -3.19 11.20
N PHE A 219 7.02 -4.17 11.72
CA PHE A 219 5.99 -3.96 12.74
C PHE A 219 6.52 -3.18 13.96
N GLN A 220 7.70 -3.54 14.49
CA GLN A 220 8.30 -2.87 15.65
C GLN A 220 8.71 -1.42 15.37
N ARG A 221 8.84 -1.02 14.11
CA ARG A 221 9.14 0.33 13.66
C ARG A 221 7.87 1.14 13.30
N GLY A 222 6.69 0.56 13.47
CA GLY A 222 5.44 1.18 13.05
C GLY A 222 5.28 1.28 11.54
N VAL A 223 5.89 0.37 10.78
CA VAL A 223 5.83 0.29 9.32
C VAL A 223 4.87 -0.82 8.92
N ILE A 224 3.88 -0.51 8.08
CA ILE A 224 3.01 -1.49 7.42
C ILE A 224 3.81 -2.23 6.34
N SER A 225 3.59 -3.54 6.18
CA SER A 225 4.32 -4.35 5.19
C SER A 225 3.49 -5.49 4.64
#